data_ce09ce748c2c3b6f39c62e23712c063d
#
_entry.id   ce09ce748c2c3b6f39c62e23712c063d
#
_cell.length_a   1.000
_cell.length_b   1.000
_cell.length_c   1.000
_cell.angle_alpha   90.00
_cell.angle_beta   90.00
_cell.angle_gamma   90.00
#
_symmetry.space_group_name_H-M   'P 1'
#
loop_
_entity.id
_entity.type
_entity.pdbx_description
1 polymer ?
#
loop_
_entity_poly.entity_id
_entity_poly.type
_entity_poly.pdbx_seq_one_letter_code
_entity_poly.pdbx_strand_id
1 'polypeptide(L)'
;MTDKYICLMLLVFPLWTGFDGYADITRPKFLFFAALTGLWLASLLACALIYRCRPGKPTAFQTCALCFVAAACVSTAFSEYFLDTLIGASRYDGLLTLTLYGSIAVFVSRWGEFKQSYVNLTALASGLCALVCVLQLCRVNVLGLFPAGLDFYDAGVKYTGEFLGTMGNTNVLAAYFCLTIPLLVCSAPGSKPLRRALLLLAAAAELGVLVYIRAESGLVACLAALPLAVLYYVNRSGRRRAALGLLGGFAALGFGALAVVYFAPPADGTLWELSELLHGRVQDSFGSSRVAIWREAARLAAERPLTGGGPDTFGLRSALDFSRYVPETGATLSTHADNAHCEPLGYLVNLGVPGLAAYVSVVISALRRWLGGAAPALGAALICYLVQSLFGLGLCLVVPIAWIYMGLICAPSEVMARAG
;
A
#
# COMPACT_ATOMS: atom_id res chain seq x y z
N MET A 1 -10.10 19.76 -12.62
CA MET A 1 -8.73 19.70 -12.10
C MET A 1 -8.47 18.41 -11.34
N THR A 2 -9.22 18.11 -10.30
CA THR A 2 -9.09 16.88 -9.49
C THR A 2 -9.15 15.60 -10.32
N ASP A 3 -10.07 15.53 -11.29
CA ASP A 3 -10.19 14.40 -12.21
C ASP A 3 -8.89 14.14 -13.01
N LYS A 4 -8.28 15.19 -13.57
CA LYS A 4 -7.00 15.07 -14.30
C LYS A 4 -5.87 14.62 -13.39
N TYR A 5 -5.82 15.14 -12.17
CA TYR A 5 -4.86 14.71 -11.15
C TYR A 5 -4.98 13.21 -10.85
N ILE A 6 -6.21 12.74 -10.57
CA ILE A 6 -6.47 11.32 -10.31
C ILE A 6 -6.09 10.46 -11.51
N CYS A 7 -6.43 10.88 -12.74
CA CYS A 7 -6.05 10.14 -13.95
C CYS A 7 -4.51 9.99 -14.07
N LEU A 8 -3.75 11.07 -13.83
CA LEU A 8 -2.28 11.01 -13.88
C LEU A 8 -1.70 10.15 -12.77
N MET A 9 -2.26 10.22 -11.56
CA MET A 9 -1.84 9.38 -10.42
C MET A 9 -2.16 7.90 -10.61
N LEU A 10 -3.22 7.55 -11.33
CA LEU A 10 -3.60 6.15 -11.56
C LEU A 10 -2.93 5.55 -12.80
N LEU A 11 -2.58 6.36 -13.80
CA LEU A 11 -1.99 5.88 -15.04
C LEU A 11 -0.46 6.08 -15.10
N VAL A 12 -0.01 7.32 -14.91
CA VAL A 12 1.39 7.68 -15.18
C VAL A 12 2.29 7.39 -13.97
N PHE A 13 1.83 7.74 -12.78
CA PHE A 13 2.63 7.59 -11.57
C PHE A 13 3.10 6.13 -11.32
N PRO A 14 2.27 5.09 -11.43
CA PRO A 14 2.72 3.72 -11.25
C PRO A 14 3.81 3.30 -12.25
N LEU A 15 3.74 3.82 -13.47
CA LEU A 15 4.65 3.47 -14.56
C LEU A 15 5.93 4.33 -14.59
N TRP A 16 5.95 5.45 -13.88
CA TRP A 16 7.10 6.34 -13.83
C TRP A 16 8.26 5.71 -13.03
N THR A 17 9.42 5.53 -13.68
CA THR A 17 10.60 4.91 -13.07
C THR A 17 11.80 5.86 -12.95
N GLY A 18 11.67 7.07 -13.51
CA GLY A 18 12.83 7.95 -13.68
C GLY A 18 13.75 7.48 -14.80
N PHE A 19 15.02 7.91 -14.75
CA PHE A 19 16.02 7.62 -15.77
C PHE A 19 17.15 6.71 -15.27
N ASP A 20 17.30 6.56 -13.94
CA ASP A 20 18.39 5.81 -13.30
C ASP A 20 17.97 4.37 -12.93
N GLY A 21 16.81 3.94 -13.42
CA GLY A 21 16.27 2.59 -13.15
C GLY A 21 16.22 2.26 -11.67
N TYR A 22 16.62 1.05 -11.31
CA TYR A 22 16.57 0.59 -9.91
C TYR A 22 17.67 1.16 -9.01
N ALA A 23 18.68 1.83 -9.55
CA ALA A 23 19.71 2.48 -8.74
C ALA A 23 19.10 3.59 -7.85
N ASP A 24 18.10 4.31 -8.35
CA ASP A 24 17.39 5.35 -7.59
C ASP A 24 15.93 5.48 -8.07
N ILE A 25 15.10 4.47 -7.86
CA ILE A 25 13.69 4.50 -8.29
C ILE A 25 12.80 5.29 -7.32
N THR A 26 13.15 5.36 -6.06
CA THR A 26 12.33 5.99 -5.02
C THR A 26 12.28 7.50 -5.21
N ARG A 27 13.41 8.13 -5.40
CA ARG A 27 13.52 9.58 -5.56
C ARG A 27 12.73 10.15 -6.75
N PRO A 28 12.86 9.66 -8.00
CA PRO A 28 12.08 10.18 -9.11
C PRO A 28 10.58 9.95 -8.96
N LYS A 29 10.15 8.85 -8.33
CA LYS A 29 8.73 8.64 -8.00
C LYS A 29 8.24 9.63 -6.95
N PHE A 30 9.01 9.85 -5.89
CA PHE A 30 8.70 10.86 -4.88
C PHE A 30 8.61 12.27 -5.51
N LEU A 31 9.58 12.66 -6.33
CA LEU A 31 9.57 13.95 -6.99
C LEU A 31 8.37 14.12 -7.93
N PHE A 32 8.04 13.09 -8.71
CA PHE A 32 6.84 13.11 -9.56
C PHE A 32 5.57 13.27 -8.73
N PHE A 33 5.42 12.49 -7.67
CA PHE A 33 4.29 12.56 -6.74
C PHE A 33 4.17 13.94 -6.09
N ALA A 34 5.27 14.45 -5.53
CA ALA A 34 5.30 15.73 -4.83
C ALA A 34 5.01 16.90 -5.78
N ALA A 35 5.65 16.92 -6.96
CA ALA A 35 5.46 17.96 -7.97
C ALA A 35 4.02 17.96 -8.51
N LEU A 36 3.49 16.78 -8.90
CA LEU A 36 2.14 16.68 -9.45
C LEU A 36 1.08 17.06 -8.41
N THR A 37 1.23 16.59 -7.17
CA THR A 37 0.31 16.92 -6.09
C THR A 37 0.41 18.40 -5.70
N GLY A 38 1.62 18.94 -5.61
CA GLY A 38 1.87 20.35 -5.35
C GLY A 38 1.26 21.27 -6.42
N LEU A 39 1.44 20.95 -7.70
CA LEU A 39 0.83 21.70 -8.82
C LEU A 39 -0.71 21.63 -8.77
N TRP A 40 -1.26 20.45 -8.45
CA TRP A 40 -2.70 20.31 -8.28
C TRP A 40 -3.22 21.16 -7.11
N LEU A 41 -2.57 21.12 -5.94
CA LEU A 41 -2.95 21.94 -4.78
C LEU A 41 -2.81 23.43 -5.06
N ALA A 42 -1.75 23.86 -5.74
CA ALA A 42 -1.57 25.25 -6.17
C ALA A 42 -2.69 25.70 -7.13
N SER A 43 -3.11 24.80 -8.05
CA SER A 43 -4.22 25.10 -8.96
C SER A 43 -5.56 25.21 -8.23
N LEU A 44 -5.81 24.39 -7.20
CA LEU A 44 -7.00 24.50 -6.37
C LEU A 44 -6.99 25.79 -5.55
N LEU A 45 -5.85 26.17 -4.98
CA LEU A 45 -5.69 27.41 -4.25
C LEU A 45 -5.91 28.63 -5.16
N ALA A 46 -5.32 28.66 -6.35
CA ALA A 46 -5.55 29.72 -7.33
C ALA A 46 -7.03 29.86 -7.69
N CYS A 47 -7.74 28.75 -7.94
CA CYS A 47 -9.17 28.78 -8.16
C CYS A 47 -9.96 29.33 -6.97
N ALA A 48 -9.60 28.87 -5.75
CA ALA A 48 -10.27 29.34 -4.54
C ALA A 48 -10.11 30.85 -4.34
N LEU A 49 -8.93 31.40 -4.65
CA LEU A 49 -8.64 32.84 -4.57
C LEU A 49 -9.39 33.63 -5.67
N ILE A 50 -9.30 33.16 -6.93
CA ILE A 50 -9.95 33.83 -8.09
C ILE A 50 -11.49 33.88 -7.91
N TYR A 51 -12.09 32.74 -7.55
CA TYR A 51 -13.53 32.62 -7.41
C TYR A 51 -14.03 32.93 -5.99
N ARG A 52 -13.14 33.36 -5.09
CA ARG A 52 -13.45 33.69 -3.66
C ARG A 52 -14.25 32.58 -2.97
N CYS A 53 -13.92 31.32 -3.26
CA CYS A 53 -14.59 30.18 -2.67
C CYS A 53 -14.32 30.11 -1.16
N ARG A 54 -15.37 30.08 -0.35
CA ARG A 54 -15.22 29.85 1.09
C ARG A 54 -15.10 28.33 1.34
N PRO A 55 -14.14 27.88 2.16
CA PRO A 55 -14.08 26.50 2.55
C PRO A 55 -15.32 26.13 3.36
N GLY A 56 -16.05 25.10 2.94
CA GLY A 56 -17.16 24.56 3.74
C GLY A 56 -16.62 23.79 4.95
N LYS A 57 -17.49 23.46 5.90
CA LYS A 57 -17.13 22.67 7.09
C LYS A 57 -16.51 21.33 6.66
N PRO A 58 -15.42 20.87 7.31
CA PRO A 58 -14.84 19.57 7.04
C PRO A 58 -15.79 18.44 7.48
N THR A 59 -15.80 17.34 6.73
CA THR A 59 -16.47 16.11 7.14
C THR A 59 -15.64 15.40 8.22
N ALA A 60 -16.23 14.40 8.91
CA ALA A 60 -15.50 13.60 9.90
C ALA A 60 -14.22 12.97 9.31
N PHE A 61 -14.31 12.42 8.09
CA PHE A 61 -13.16 11.87 7.38
C PHE A 61 -12.06 12.93 7.15
N GLN A 62 -12.43 14.11 6.68
CA GLN A 62 -11.50 15.21 6.44
C GLN A 62 -10.88 15.69 7.75
N THR A 63 -11.67 15.76 8.84
CA THR A 63 -11.14 16.10 10.17
C THR A 63 -10.11 15.11 10.64
N CYS A 64 -10.36 13.79 10.49
CA CYS A 64 -9.38 12.75 10.82
C CYS A 64 -8.07 12.90 10.01
N ALA A 65 -8.17 13.21 8.71
CA ALA A 65 -7.00 13.44 7.85
C ALA A 65 -6.22 14.69 8.29
N LEU A 66 -6.91 15.77 8.69
CA LEU A 66 -6.26 16.96 9.24
C LEU A 66 -5.60 16.69 10.60
N CYS A 67 -6.21 15.86 11.46
CA CYS A 67 -5.60 15.42 12.72
C CYS A 67 -4.34 14.60 12.47
N PHE A 68 -4.32 13.74 11.43
CA PHE A 68 -3.13 13.00 11.05
C PHE A 68 -1.98 13.94 10.64
N VAL A 69 -2.26 14.94 9.81
CA VAL A 69 -1.24 15.95 9.43
C VAL A 69 -0.79 16.76 10.66
N ALA A 70 -1.71 17.16 11.53
CA ALA A 70 -1.37 17.86 12.76
C ALA A 70 -0.45 17.03 13.68
N ALA A 71 -0.73 15.72 13.83
CA ALA A 71 0.13 14.82 14.58
C ALA A 71 1.52 14.70 13.95
N ALA A 72 1.63 14.65 12.61
CA ALA A 72 2.91 14.66 11.90
C ALA A 72 3.69 15.98 12.14
N CYS A 73 3.02 17.12 12.11
CA CYS A 73 3.64 18.42 12.43
C CYS A 73 4.16 18.47 13.87
N VAL A 74 3.35 17.99 14.83
CA VAL A 74 3.76 17.93 16.24
C VAL A 74 4.97 16.99 16.40
N SER A 75 4.90 15.80 15.81
CA SER A 75 6.00 14.83 15.86
C SER A 75 7.29 15.42 15.29
N THR A 76 7.22 16.10 14.14
CA THR A 76 8.37 16.80 13.52
C THR A 76 8.93 17.87 14.46
N ALA A 77 8.07 18.70 15.05
CA ALA A 77 8.51 19.80 15.93
C ALA A 77 9.25 19.30 17.19
N PHE A 78 8.91 18.11 17.68
CA PHE A 78 9.55 17.49 18.85
C PHE A 78 10.62 16.46 18.49
N SER A 79 10.95 16.29 17.20
CA SER A 79 11.98 15.34 16.74
C SER A 79 13.38 15.89 16.98
N GLU A 80 14.30 15.04 17.43
CA GLU A 80 15.75 15.33 17.45
C GLU A 80 16.34 15.46 16.06
N TYR A 81 15.68 14.88 15.04
CA TYR A 81 16.08 14.87 13.63
C TYR A 81 15.22 15.81 12.79
N PHE A 82 14.94 17.01 13.30
CA PHE A 82 13.99 17.95 12.71
C PHE A 82 14.14 18.14 11.19
N LEU A 83 15.37 18.35 10.71
CA LEU A 83 15.61 18.57 9.28
C LEU A 83 15.35 17.34 8.44
N ASP A 84 15.74 16.16 8.93
CA ASP A 84 15.54 14.89 8.25
C ASP A 84 14.04 14.55 8.15
N THR A 85 13.25 14.92 9.17
CA THR A 85 11.80 14.68 9.16
C THR A 85 11.04 15.48 8.12
N LEU A 86 11.59 16.56 7.58
CA LEU A 86 10.87 17.41 6.61
C LEU A 86 10.61 16.68 5.29
N ILE A 87 11.61 15.99 4.77
CA ILE A 87 11.51 15.24 3.49
C ILE A 87 11.49 13.73 3.76
N GLY A 88 12.17 13.28 4.81
CA GLY A 88 12.39 11.89 5.18
C GLY A 88 13.86 11.50 5.08
N ALA A 89 14.34 10.76 6.08
CA ALA A 89 15.73 10.39 6.20
C ALA A 89 16.16 9.28 5.22
N SER A 90 15.25 8.36 4.88
CA SER A 90 15.58 7.16 4.09
C SER A 90 14.63 6.88 2.94
N ARG A 91 13.32 7.10 3.12
CA ARG A 91 12.28 6.66 2.18
C ARG A 91 11.37 7.77 1.65
N TYR A 92 11.72 9.03 1.89
CA TYR A 92 10.91 10.20 1.53
C TYR A 92 9.51 10.22 2.15
N ASP A 93 9.28 9.51 3.27
CA ASP A 93 8.04 9.51 4.03
C ASP A 93 8.04 10.56 5.16
N GLY A 94 8.68 11.71 4.90
CA GLY A 94 8.74 12.86 5.80
C GLY A 94 7.43 13.64 5.89
N LEU A 95 7.48 14.76 6.64
CA LEU A 95 6.34 15.64 6.89
C LEU A 95 5.69 16.13 5.58
N LEU A 96 6.50 16.45 4.56
CA LEU A 96 5.98 16.86 3.25
C LEU A 96 5.06 15.76 2.68
N THR A 97 5.53 14.52 2.62
CA THR A 97 4.77 13.39 2.09
C THR A 97 3.49 13.14 2.87
N LEU A 98 3.55 13.14 4.20
CA LEU A 98 2.37 12.93 5.06
C LEU A 98 1.34 14.07 4.90
N THR A 99 1.82 15.31 4.71
CA THR A 99 0.96 16.46 4.41
C THR A 99 0.27 16.32 3.05
N LEU A 100 0.99 15.81 2.04
CA LEU A 100 0.41 15.52 0.73
C LEU A 100 -0.64 14.41 0.81
N TYR A 101 -0.42 13.35 1.60
CA TYR A 101 -1.42 12.31 1.85
C TYR A 101 -2.70 12.87 2.47
N GLY A 102 -2.58 13.65 3.55
CA GLY A 102 -3.72 14.30 4.17
C GLY A 102 -4.44 15.25 3.23
N SER A 103 -3.71 15.99 2.39
CA SER A 103 -4.28 16.87 1.36
C SER A 103 -5.05 16.08 0.31
N ILE A 104 -4.54 14.94 -0.16
CA ILE A 104 -5.26 14.03 -1.06
C ILE A 104 -6.57 13.60 -0.43
N ALA A 105 -6.56 13.12 0.83
CA ALA A 105 -7.77 12.71 1.52
C ALA A 105 -8.81 13.83 1.58
N VAL A 106 -8.40 15.04 2.00
CA VAL A 106 -9.29 16.19 2.14
C VAL A 106 -9.88 16.62 0.80
N PHE A 107 -9.05 16.80 -0.21
CA PHE A 107 -9.49 17.44 -1.46
C PHE A 107 -10.09 16.44 -2.45
N VAL A 108 -9.63 15.19 -2.49
CA VAL A 108 -10.27 14.14 -3.29
C VAL A 108 -11.64 13.79 -2.71
N SER A 109 -11.79 13.70 -1.39
CA SER A 109 -13.10 13.45 -0.78
C SER A 109 -14.10 14.60 -0.98
N ARG A 110 -13.61 15.80 -1.25
CA ARG A 110 -14.44 16.99 -1.43
C ARG A 110 -14.87 17.22 -2.87
N TRP A 111 -13.97 16.98 -3.83
CA TRP A 111 -14.15 17.32 -5.24
C TRP A 111 -13.94 16.14 -6.20
N GLY A 112 -13.61 14.98 -5.65
CA GLY A 112 -13.52 13.75 -6.42
C GLY A 112 -14.88 13.10 -6.62
N GLU A 113 -14.99 12.30 -7.66
CA GLU A 113 -16.11 11.42 -7.95
C GLU A 113 -15.55 10.13 -8.54
N PHE A 114 -16.06 8.98 -8.09
CA PHE A 114 -15.60 7.70 -8.62
C PHE A 114 -16.13 7.47 -10.04
N LYS A 115 -15.23 7.24 -10.99
CA LYS A 115 -15.54 7.01 -12.40
C LYS A 115 -15.01 5.67 -12.89
N GLN A 116 -15.75 5.05 -13.80
CA GLN A 116 -15.32 3.80 -14.45
C GLN A 116 -14.02 3.97 -15.28
N SER A 117 -13.75 5.18 -15.76
CA SER A 117 -12.48 5.49 -16.43
C SER A 117 -11.27 5.27 -15.53
N TYR A 118 -11.38 5.52 -14.23
CA TYR A 118 -10.29 5.27 -13.27
C TYR A 118 -9.94 3.79 -13.20
N VAL A 119 -10.94 2.90 -13.21
CA VAL A 119 -10.72 1.45 -13.27
C VAL A 119 -9.97 1.06 -14.54
N ASN A 120 -10.36 1.64 -15.69
CA ASN A 120 -9.70 1.35 -16.96
C ASN A 120 -8.25 1.84 -17.00
N LEU A 121 -7.99 3.05 -16.45
CA LEU A 121 -6.63 3.59 -16.35
C LEU A 121 -5.76 2.76 -15.41
N THR A 122 -6.33 2.35 -14.27
CA THR A 122 -5.64 1.46 -13.32
C THR A 122 -5.35 0.11 -13.98
N ALA A 123 -6.31 -0.49 -14.68
CA ALA A 123 -6.12 -1.75 -15.40
C ALA A 123 -5.01 -1.66 -16.46
N LEU A 124 -4.95 -0.54 -17.18
CA LEU A 124 -3.89 -0.30 -18.16
C LEU A 124 -2.52 -0.16 -17.47
N ALA A 125 -2.43 0.65 -16.42
CA ALA A 125 -1.17 0.86 -15.71
C ALA A 125 -0.67 -0.41 -15.03
N SER A 126 -1.54 -1.11 -14.30
CA SER A 126 -1.17 -2.33 -13.59
C SER A 126 -0.88 -3.50 -14.55
N GLY A 127 -1.64 -3.61 -15.65
CA GLY A 127 -1.38 -4.57 -16.71
C GLY A 127 -0.04 -4.35 -17.41
N LEU A 128 0.33 -3.09 -17.68
CA LEU A 128 1.67 -2.75 -18.22
C LEU A 128 2.77 -3.02 -17.19
N CYS A 129 2.56 -2.72 -15.92
CA CYS A 129 3.49 -3.08 -14.85
C CYS A 129 3.69 -4.60 -14.77
N ALA A 130 2.60 -5.37 -14.80
CA ALA A 130 2.65 -6.83 -14.83
C ALA A 130 3.37 -7.37 -16.08
N LEU A 131 3.15 -6.76 -17.25
CA LEU A 131 3.85 -7.10 -18.48
C LEU A 131 5.36 -6.87 -18.33
N VAL A 132 5.79 -5.74 -17.77
CA VAL A 132 7.20 -5.47 -17.48
C VAL A 132 7.77 -6.55 -16.57
N CYS A 133 7.04 -6.93 -15.49
CA CYS A 133 7.45 -8.02 -14.61
C CYS A 133 7.62 -9.34 -15.37
N VAL A 134 6.65 -9.73 -16.21
CA VAL A 134 6.71 -10.97 -17.00
C VAL A 134 7.91 -10.95 -17.94
N LEU A 135 8.17 -9.84 -18.63
CA LEU A 135 9.34 -9.71 -19.51
C LEU A 135 10.64 -9.84 -18.74
N GLN A 136 10.73 -9.22 -17.55
CA GLN A 136 11.89 -9.37 -16.67
C GLN A 136 12.07 -10.82 -16.18
N LEU A 137 10.99 -11.51 -15.83
CA LEU A 137 11.04 -12.93 -15.49
C LEU A 137 11.47 -13.81 -16.68
N CYS A 138 11.18 -13.38 -17.93
CA CYS A 138 11.67 -13.98 -19.17
C CYS A 138 13.09 -13.50 -19.53
N ARG A 139 13.79 -12.84 -18.64
CA ARG A 139 15.15 -12.31 -18.81
C ARG A 139 15.26 -11.21 -19.88
N VAL A 140 14.25 -10.36 -20.01
CA VAL A 140 14.30 -9.18 -20.88
C VAL A 140 14.30 -7.93 -20.00
N ASN A 141 15.41 -7.20 -19.96
CA ASN A 141 15.55 -5.94 -19.21
C ASN A 141 14.86 -4.80 -19.97
N VAL A 142 13.55 -4.80 -19.94
CA VAL A 142 12.75 -3.75 -20.55
C VAL A 142 12.99 -2.43 -19.84
N LEU A 143 13.12 -1.36 -20.61
CA LEU A 143 13.38 0.01 -20.13
C LEU A 143 14.77 0.19 -19.46
N GLY A 144 15.66 -0.80 -19.52
CA GLY A 144 16.99 -0.68 -18.91
C GLY A 144 16.96 -0.43 -17.40
N LEU A 145 15.98 -1.01 -16.70
CA LEU A 145 15.77 -0.72 -15.26
C LEU A 145 16.87 -1.28 -14.36
N PHE A 146 17.52 -2.38 -14.75
CA PHE A 146 18.69 -2.89 -14.07
C PHE A 146 19.93 -2.08 -14.51
N PRO A 147 20.64 -1.42 -13.60
CA PRO A 147 21.85 -0.70 -13.94
C PRO A 147 22.96 -1.64 -14.42
N ALA A 148 23.87 -1.13 -15.25
CA ALA A 148 25.01 -1.89 -15.72
C ALA A 148 25.84 -2.42 -14.53
N GLY A 149 26.18 -3.71 -14.55
CA GLY A 149 26.88 -4.40 -13.46
C GLY A 149 25.99 -4.95 -12.32
N LEU A 150 24.71 -4.57 -12.31
CA LEU A 150 23.67 -5.18 -11.49
C LEU A 150 22.64 -5.90 -12.38
N ASP A 151 23.02 -6.15 -13.64
CA ASP A 151 22.13 -6.79 -14.59
C ASP A 151 21.77 -8.19 -14.07
N PHE A 152 20.50 -8.46 -14.06
CA PHE A 152 19.93 -9.78 -13.76
C PHE A 152 20.58 -10.92 -14.55
N TYR A 153 21.28 -10.58 -15.61
CA TYR A 153 21.80 -11.49 -16.62
C TYR A 153 23.33 -11.59 -16.68
N ASP A 154 24.06 -10.56 -16.23
CA ASP A 154 25.52 -10.51 -16.41
C ASP A 154 26.28 -11.30 -15.34
N ALA A 155 25.71 -11.54 -14.17
CA ALA A 155 26.39 -12.18 -13.06
C ALA A 155 26.23 -13.72 -13.02
N GLY A 156 25.49 -14.33 -13.94
CA GLY A 156 25.16 -15.77 -13.87
C GLY A 156 24.35 -16.15 -12.62
N VAL A 157 24.16 -15.23 -11.73
CA VAL A 157 23.45 -15.33 -10.45
C VAL A 157 22.01 -14.92 -10.70
N LYS A 158 21.09 -15.78 -10.31
CA LYS A 158 19.66 -15.45 -10.28
C LYS A 158 19.47 -14.32 -9.26
N TYR A 159 19.39 -13.09 -9.74
CA TYR A 159 19.00 -11.98 -8.90
C TYR A 159 17.68 -12.35 -8.23
N THR A 160 17.59 -12.20 -6.92
CA THR A 160 16.51 -12.77 -6.11
C THR A 160 15.14 -12.10 -6.32
N GLY A 161 14.98 -11.27 -7.34
CA GLY A 161 13.72 -10.57 -7.62
C GLY A 161 13.40 -9.44 -6.62
N GLU A 162 14.41 -8.93 -5.92
CA GLU A 162 14.23 -7.78 -5.01
C GLU A 162 13.80 -6.53 -5.76
N PHE A 163 14.25 -6.38 -7.01
CA PHE A 163 13.90 -5.27 -7.89
C PHE A 163 13.05 -5.79 -9.03
N LEU A 164 11.78 -5.39 -9.12
CA LEU A 164 10.89 -5.90 -10.13
C LEU A 164 9.85 -4.87 -10.57
N GLY A 165 9.49 -4.94 -11.85
CA GLY A 165 8.47 -4.11 -12.47
C GLY A 165 8.82 -2.63 -12.38
N THR A 166 7.81 -1.79 -12.46
CA THR A 166 7.96 -0.35 -12.34
C THR A 166 7.94 0.14 -10.89
N MET A 167 7.81 -0.77 -9.92
CA MET A 167 7.80 -0.45 -8.48
C MET A 167 9.15 -0.59 -7.81
N GLY A 168 10.08 -1.35 -8.41
CA GLY A 168 11.45 -1.47 -7.94
C GLY A 168 11.67 -2.29 -6.67
N ASN A 169 10.63 -2.85 -6.08
CA ASN A 169 10.71 -3.71 -4.91
C ASN A 169 9.50 -4.64 -4.86
N THR A 170 9.71 -5.91 -4.51
CA THR A 170 8.66 -6.94 -4.49
C THR A 170 7.55 -6.66 -3.48
N ASN A 171 7.86 -6.11 -2.31
CA ASN A 171 6.85 -5.75 -1.31
C ASN A 171 6.00 -4.55 -1.76
N VAL A 172 6.63 -3.55 -2.40
CA VAL A 172 5.92 -2.39 -2.97
C VAL A 172 5.05 -2.81 -4.15
N LEU A 173 5.56 -3.71 -5.01
CA LEU A 173 4.79 -4.30 -6.10
C LEU A 173 3.59 -5.07 -5.56
N ALA A 174 3.76 -5.86 -4.50
CA ALA A 174 2.67 -6.57 -3.84
C ALA A 174 1.62 -5.61 -3.28
N ALA A 175 2.03 -4.51 -2.65
CA ALA A 175 1.12 -3.46 -2.18
C ALA A 175 0.31 -2.84 -3.33
N TYR A 176 0.97 -2.57 -4.46
CA TYR A 176 0.30 -2.04 -5.65
C TYR A 176 -0.71 -3.04 -6.22
N PHE A 177 -0.34 -4.31 -6.37
CA PHE A 177 -1.24 -5.34 -6.86
C PHE A 177 -2.38 -5.67 -5.89
N CYS A 178 -2.19 -5.48 -4.59
CA CYS A 178 -3.27 -5.54 -3.61
C CYS A 178 -4.30 -4.41 -3.75
N LEU A 179 -3.91 -3.25 -4.30
CA LEU A 179 -4.84 -2.18 -4.66
C LEU A 179 -5.55 -2.43 -6.00
N THR A 180 -4.93 -3.17 -6.92
CA THR A 180 -5.44 -3.32 -8.29
C THR A 180 -6.21 -4.61 -8.50
N ILE A 181 -5.73 -5.77 -8.09
CA ILE A 181 -6.41 -7.07 -8.27
C ILE A 181 -7.88 -7.04 -7.80
N PRO A 182 -8.20 -6.67 -6.55
CA PRO A 182 -9.60 -6.65 -6.11
C PRO A 182 -10.43 -5.58 -6.81
N LEU A 183 -9.83 -4.43 -7.14
CA LEU A 183 -10.51 -3.40 -7.92
C LEU A 183 -10.96 -3.94 -9.29
N LEU A 184 -10.06 -4.62 -10.01
CA LEU A 184 -10.33 -5.16 -11.33
C LEU A 184 -11.35 -6.31 -11.28
N VAL A 185 -11.17 -7.26 -10.37
CA VAL A 185 -12.07 -8.40 -10.17
C VAL A 185 -13.48 -7.92 -9.81
N CYS A 186 -13.61 -7.00 -8.85
CA CYS A 186 -14.91 -6.49 -8.41
C CYS A 186 -15.57 -5.54 -9.43
N SER A 187 -14.81 -4.97 -10.37
CA SER A 187 -15.35 -4.13 -11.46
C SER A 187 -15.70 -4.92 -12.72
N ALA A 188 -15.31 -6.19 -12.82
CA ALA A 188 -15.59 -7.05 -13.98
C ALA A 188 -17.07 -7.43 -14.13
N PRO A 189 -17.83 -7.79 -13.04
CA PRO A 189 -19.25 -8.07 -13.15
C PRO A 189 -20.04 -6.88 -13.70
N GLY A 190 -20.97 -7.14 -14.62
CA GLY A 190 -21.78 -6.09 -15.28
C GLY A 190 -21.07 -5.32 -16.41
N SER A 191 -19.76 -5.56 -16.62
CA SER A 191 -19.02 -4.96 -17.75
C SER A 191 -19.33 -5.66 -19.07
N LYS A 192 -19.14 -4.93 -20.19
CA LYS A 192 -19.20 -5.52 -21.55
C LYS A 192 -18.18 -6.67 -21.66
N PRO A 193 -18.43 -7.71 -22.48
CA PRO A 193 -17.60 -8.93 -22.53
C PRO A 193 -16.11 -8.65 -22.72
N LEU A 194 -15.72 -7.83 -23.69
CA LEU A 194 -14.32 -7.48 -23.95
C LEU A 194 -13.68 -6.78 -22.73
N ARG A 195 -14.37 -5.77 -22.16
CA ARG A 195 -13.85 -5.07 -20.95
C ARG A 195 -13.68 -6.03 -19.79
N ARG A 196 -14.68 -6.92 -19.56
CA ARG A 196 -14.60 -7.95 -18.51
C ARG A 196 -13.37 -8.84 -18.71
N ALA A 197 -13.16 -9.31 -19.94
CA ALA A 197 -12.01 -10.16 -20.25
C ALA A 197 -10.69 -9.44 -20.00
N LEU A 198 -10.55 -8.18 -20.40
CA LEU A 198 -9.33 -7.37 -20.17
C LEU A 198 -9.06 -7.14 -18.68
N LEU A 199 -10.09 -6.81 -17.88
CA LEU A 199 -9.95 -6.62 -16.44
C LEU A 199 -9.50 -7.92 -15.75
N LEU A 200 -10.12 -9.05 -16.09
CA LEU A 200 -9.77 -10.34 -15.50
C LEU A 200 -8.40 -10.85 -15.97
N LEU A 201 -8.02 -10.58 -17.21
CA LEU A 201 -6.69 -10.91 -17.73
C LEU A 201 -5.60 -10.13 -17.00
N ALA A 202 -5.79 -8.82 -16.80
CA ALA A 202 -4.85 -8.00 -16.03
C ALA A 202 -4.73 -8.52 -14.59
N ALA A 203 -5.86 -8.74 -13.90
CA ALA A 203 -5.85 -9.29 -12.54
C ALA A 203 -5.19 -10.67 -12.45
N ALA A 204 -5.40 -11.55 -13.43
CA ALA A 204 -4.76 -12.86 -13.49
C ALA A 204 -3.25 -12.76 -13.73
N ALA A 205 -2.79 -11.84 -14.59
CA ALA A 205 -1.38 -11.59 -14.81
C ALA A 205 -0.70 -11.07 -13.53
N GLU A 206 -1.31 -10.10 -12.85
CA GLU A 206 -0.83 -9.55 -11.57
C GLU A 206 -0.73 -10.65 -10.49
N LEU A 207 -1.77 -11.47 -10.35
CA LEU A 207 -1.76 -12.60 -9.41
C LEU A 207 -0.70 -13.63 -9.78
N GLY A 208 -0.55 -13.93 -11.07
CA GLY A 208 0.49 -14.83 -11.58
C GLY A 208 1.90 -14.36 -11.24
N VAL A 209 2.16 -13.05 -11.35
CA VAL A 209 3.43 -12.43 -10.92
C VAL A 209 3.62 -12.61 -9.42
N LEU A 210 2.61 -12.29 -8.57
CA LEU A 210 2.72 -12.46 -7.11
C LEU A 210 3.03 -13.91 -6.71
N VAL A 211 2.40 -14.88 -7.37
CA VAL A 211 2.65 -16.32 -7.12
C VAL A 211 4.07 -16.69 -7.53
N TYR A 212 4.52 -16.25 -8.70
CA TYR A 212 5.85 -16.61 -9.22
C TYR A 212 6.98 -16.05 -8.36
N ILE A 213 6.86 -14.78 -7.92
CA ILE A 213 7.87 -14.14 -7.07
C ILE A 213 7.72 -14.49 -5.59
N ARG A 214 6.73 -15.33 -5.23
CA ARG A 214 6.40 -15.70 -3.85
C ARG A 214 6.21 -14.50 -2.93
N ALA A 215 5.46 -13.49 -3.41
CA ALA A 215 5.13 -12.31 -2.60
C ALA A 215 4.07 -12.66 -1.54
N GLU A 216 4.49 -13.32 -0.47
CA GLU A 216 3.63 -13.92 0.56
C GLU A 216 2.66 -12.92 1.18
N SER A 217 3.12 -11.71 1.51
CA SER A 217 2.26 -10.65 2.07
C SER A 217 1.11 -10.28 1.13
N GLY A 218 1.37 -10.21 -0.18
CA GLY A 218 0.35 -9.94 -1.20
C GLY A 218 -0.61 -11.11 -1.39
N LEU A 219 -0.09 -12.34 -1.41
CA LEU A 219 -0.92 -13.55 -1.53
C LEU A 219 -1.85 -13.73 -0.32
N VAL A 220 -1.33 -13.57 0.89
CA VAL A 220 -2.15 -13.60 2.14
C VAL A 220 -3.21 -12.52 2.11
N ALA A 221 -2.86 -11.30 1.68
CA ALA A 221 -3.82 -10.21 1.57
C ALA A 221 -4.94 -10.51 0.56
N CYS A 222 -4.61 -11.04 -0.62
CA CYS A 222 -5.60 -11.46 -1.61
C CYS A 222 -6.50 -12.59 -1.09
N LEU A 223 -5.92 -13.60 -0.42
CA LEU A 223 -6.69 -14.69 0.19
C LEU A 223 -7.64 -14.22 1.29
N ALA A 224 -7.27 -13.21 2.07
CA ALA A 224 -8.11 -12.64 3.10
C ALA A 224 -9.19 -11.70 2.53
N ALA A 225 -8.82 -10.83 1.58
CA ALA A 225 -9.69 -9.76 1.10
C ALA A 225 -10.73 -10.22 0.07
N LEU A 226 -10.39 -11.14 -0.84
CA LEU A 226 -11.33 -11.60 -1.86
C LEU A 226 -12.56 -12.31 -1.27
N PRO A 227 -12.44 -13.22 -0.28
CA PRO A 227 -13.59 -13.76 0.43
C PRO A 227 -14.46 -12.70 1.09
N LEU A 228 -13.86 -11.70 1.74
CA LEU A 228 -14.59 -10.59 2.36
C LEU A 228 -15.35 -9.75 1.32
N ALA A 229 -14.77 -9.50 0.17
CA ALA A 229 -15.44 -8.84 -0.94
C ALA A 229 -16.63 -9.66 -1.45
N VAL A 230 -16.47 -10.98 -1.65
CA VAL A 230 -17.57 -11.87 -2.05
C VAL A 230 -18.69 -11.84 -1.03
N LEU A 231 -18.39 -11.97 0.26
CA LEU A 231 -19.37 -11.89 1.35
C LEU A 231 -20.12 -10.55 1.32
N TYR A 232 -19.42 -9.45 1.15
CA TYR A 232 -20.01 -8.12 1.05
C TYR A 232 -21.03 -8.06 -0.11
N TYR A 233 -20.63 -8.48 -1.32
CA TYR A 233 -21.51 -8.45 -2.51
C TYR A 233 -22.73 -9.38 -2.35
N VAL A 234 -22.55 -10.60 -1.84
CA VAL A 234 -23.65 -11.56 -1.64
C VAL A 234 -24.62 -11.06 -0.57
N ASN A 235 -24.11 -10.52 0.54
CA ASN A 235 -24.97 -9.94 1.59
C ASN A 235 -25.77 -8.75 1.05
N ARG A 236 -25.12 -7.88 0.26
CA ARG A 236 -25.76 -6.70 -0.30
C ARG A 236 -26.81 -7.04 -1.38
N SER A 237 -26.69 -8.18 -2.04
CA SER A 237 -27.72 -8.70 -2.96
C SER A 237 -28.98 -9.25 -2.26
N GLY A 238 -29.11 -9.10 -0.95
CA GLY A 238 -30.22 -9.60 -0.13
C GLY A 238 -30.16 -11.10 0.18
N ARG A 239 -29.12 -11.79 -0.26
CA ARG A 239 -28.95 -13.25 -0.07
C ARG A 239 -28.25 -13.56 1.26
N ARG A 240 -28.82 -13.06 2.39
CA ARG A 240 -28.21 -13.20 3.72
C ARG A 240 -27.87 -14.63 4.12
N ARG A 241 -28.73 -15.62 3.80
CA ARG A 241 -28.44 -17.04 4.09
C ARG A 241 -27.23 -17.56 3.32
N ALA A 242 -27.09 -17.17 2.05
CA ALA A 242 -25.91 -17.53 1.24
C ALA A 242 -24.64 -16.84 1.78
N ALA A 243 -24.73 -15.59 2.21
CA ALA A 243 -23.59 -14.89 2.84
C ALA A 243 -23.14 -15.58 4.13
N LEU A 244 -24.09 -15.99 5.00
CA LEU A 244 -23.77 -16.74 6.23
C LEU A 244 -23.18 -18.12 5.92
N GLY A 245 -23.70 -18.82 4.91
CA GLY A 245 -23.13 -20.11 4.46
C GLY A 245 -21.70 -19.96 3.93
N LEU A 246 -21.44 -18.93 3.12
CA LEU A 246 -20.08 -18.61 2.63
C LEU A 246 -19.14 -18.23 3.78
N LEU A 247 -19.59 -17.41 4.73
CA LEU A 247 -18.81 -17.07 5.92
C LEU A 247 -18.42 -18.32 6.71
N GLY A 248 -19.40 -19.21 6.96
CA GLY A 248 -19.13 -20.50 7.61
C GLY A 248 -18.16 -21.37 6.83
N GLY A 249 -18.30 -21.43 5.50
CA GLY A 249 -17.38 -22.16 4.62
C GLY A 249 -15.96 -21.61 4.65
N PHE A 250 -15.79 -20.29 4.54
CA PHE A 250 -14.47 -19.65 4.63
C PHE A 250 -13.85 -19.82 6.02
N ALA A 251 -14.67 -19.70 7.09
CA ALA A 251 -14.19 -19.94 8.43
C ALA A 251 -13.73 -21.40 8.62
N ALA A 252 -14.51 -22.37 8.15
CA ALA A 252 -14.15 -23.79 8.23
C ALA A 252 -12.87 -24.11 7.45
N LEU A 253 -12.72 -23.55 6.24
CA LEU A 253 -11.49 -23.69 5.43
C LEU A 253 -10.28 -23.06 6.13
N GLY A 254 -10.44 -21.85 6.69
CA GLY A 254 -9.38 -21.16 7.43
C GLY A 254 -8.97 -21.94 8.69
N PHE A 255 -9.92 -22.40 9.51
CA PHE A 255 -9.63 -23.22 10.68
C PHE A 255 -9.03 -24.57 10.29
N GLY A 256 -9.51 -25.19 9.21
CA GLY A 256 -8.94 -26.44 8.69
C GLY A 256 -7.48 -26.26 8.23
N ALA A 257 -7.18 -25.18 7.51
CA ALA A 257 -5.82 -24.85 7.11
C ALA A 257 -4.91 -24.60 8.31
N LEU A 258 -5.36 -23.83 9.30
CA LEU A 258 -4.61 -23.60 10.54
C LEU A 258 -4.40 -24.90 11.34
N ALA A 259 -5.39 -25.78 11.38
CA ALA A 259 -5.25 -27.09 12.03
C ALA A 259 -4.20 -27.95 11.30
N VAL A 260 -4.20 -27.96 9.96
CA VAL A 260 -3.16 -28.67 9.20
C VAL A 260 -1.76 -28.11 9.51
N VAL A 261 -1.61 -26.79 9.49
CA VAL A 261 -0.33 -26.14 9.83
C VAL A 261 0.10 -26.45 11.26
N TYR A 262 -0.85 -26.52 12.21
CA TYR A 262 -0.57 -26.82 13.61
C TYR A 262 -0.12 -28.28 13.82
N PHE A 263 -0.85 -29.27 13.24
CA PHE A 263 -0.63 -30.69 13.51
C PHE A 263 0.31 -31.38 12.53
N ALA A 264 0.45 -30.86 11.32
CA ALA A 264 1.27 -31.43 10.24
C ALA A 264 2.03 -30.34 9.48
N PRO A 265 2.91 -29.59 10.17
CA PRO A 265 3.65 -28.50 9.54
C PRO A 265 4.62 -29.02 8.48
N PRO A 266 4.90 -28.23 7.42
CA PRO A 266 6.03 -28.47 6.55
C PRO A 266 7.35 -28.45 7.32
N ALA A 267 8.41 -28.98 6.73
CA ALA A 267 9.73 -29.03 7.36
C ALA A 267 10.42 -27.66 7.46
N ASP A 268 10.04 -26.71 6.57
CA ASP A 268 10.63 -25.37 6.48
C ASP A 268 9.66 -24.36 5.86
N GLY A 269 10.11 -23.10 5.76
CA GLY A 269 9.40 -22.02 5.11
C GLY A 269 8.33 -21.37 5.99
N THR A 270 7.57 -20.43 5.41
CA THR A 270 6.61 -19.57 6.12
C THR A 270 5.52 -20.34 6.86
N LEU A 271 5.06 -21.47 6.32
CA LEU A 271 4.07 -22.29 7.01
C LEU A 271 4.65 -23.01 8.23
N TRP A 272 5.93 -23.39 8.19
CA TRP A 272 6.66 -23.89 9.37
C TRP A 272 6.81 -22.79 10.41
N GLU A 273 7.23 -21.59 10.02
CA GLU A 273 7.31 -20.44 10.93
C GLU A 273 5.95 -20.15 11.59
N LEU A 274 4.85 -20.22 10.80
CA LEU A 274 3.49 -20.06 11.32
C LEU A 274 3.14 -21.16 12.34
N SER A 275 3.55 -22.40 12.08
CA SER A 275 3.37 -23.48 13.05
C SER A 275 4.14 -23.22 14.35
N GLU A 276 5.38 -22.80 14.25
CA GLU A 276 6.20 -22.45 15.42
C GLU A 276 5.56 -21.30 16.23
N LEU A 277 5.03 -20.27 15.54
CA LEU A 277 4.27 -19.20 16.20
C LEU A 277 3.04 -19.73 16.93
N LEU A 278 2.27 -20.63 16.32
CA LEU A 278 1.10 -21.24 16.94
C LEU A 278 1.44 -22.10 18.16
N HIS A 279 2.65 -22.65 18.20
CA HIS A 279 3.19 -23.39 19.35
C HIS A 279 3.92 -22.48 20.39
N GLY A 280 3.91 -21.16 20.18
CA GLY A 280 4.54 -20.19 21.07
C GLY A 280 6.07 -20.14 20.97
N ARG A 281 6.66 -20.74 19.94
CA ARG A 281 8.11 -20.76 19.69
C ARG A 281 8.48 -19.67 18.67
N VAL A 282 8.62 -18.46 19.16
CA VAL A 282 8.88 -17.26 18.32
C VAL A 282 10.37 -17.01 18.21
N GLN A 283 10.90 -16.91 16.98
CA GLN A 283 12.30 -16.57 16.69
C GLN A 283 12.40 -15.22 15.98
N ASP A 284 13.49 -14.50 16.21
CA ASP A 284 13.72 -13.17 15.61
C ASP A 284 13.87 -13.21 14.09
N SER A 285 14.30 -14.34 13.53
CA SER A 285 14.45 -14.55 12.09
C SER A 285 13.13 -14.72 11.33
N PHE A 286 12.01 -14.98 12.04
CA PHE A 286 10.73 -15.26 11.39
C PHE A 286 10.19 -14.08 10.59
N GLY A 287 9.51 -14.39 9.48
CA GLY A 287 8.97 -13.42 8.56
C GLY A 287 10.07 -12.59 7.87
N SER A 288 11.22 -13.16 7.55
CA SER A 288 12.39 -12.44 7.06
C SER A 288 12.83 -11.36 8.06
N SER A 289 13.02 -11.77 9.32
CA SER A 289 13.43 -10.94 10.48
C SER A 289 12.42 -9.87 10.91
N ARG A 290 11.15 -9.96 10.45
CA ARG A 290 10.11 -9.01 10.89
C ARG A 290 9.86 -9.05 12.37
N VAL A 291 10.00 -10.22 13.04
CA VAL A 291 9.85 -10.32 14.50
C VAL A 291 10.88 -9.44 15.22
N ALA A 292 12.17 -9.49 14.82
CA ALA A 292 13.20 -8.62 15.35
C ALA A 292 12.88 -7.13 15.10
N ILE A 293 12.50 -6.78 13.88
CA ILE A 293 12.14 -5.41 13.50
C ILE A 293 10.94 -4.90 14.32
N TRP A 294 9.91 -5.73 14.55
CA TRP A 294 8.73 -5.34 15.34
C TRP A 294 9.04 -5.19 16.84
N ARG A 295 9.95 -5.99 17.39
CA ARG A 295 10.45 -5.79 18.76
C ARG A 295 11.19 -4.45 18.88
N GLU A 296 12.07 -4.15 17.94
CA GLU A 296 12.76 -2.86 17.88
C GLU A 296 11.77 -1.70 17.72
N ALA A 297 10.78 -1.85 16.83
CA ALA A 297 9.72 -0.87 16.66
C ALA A 297 8.93 -0.64 17.96
N ALA A 298 8.61 -1.69 18.71
CA ALA A 298 7.92 -1.58 19.99
C ALA A 298 8.80 -0.86 21.03
N ARG A 299 10.10 -1.14 21.07
CA ARG A 299 11.07 -0.44 21.93
C ARG A 299 11.10 1.06 21.61
N LEU A 300 11.28 1.42 20.34
CA LEU A 300 11.32 2.81 19.88
C LEU A 300 10.00 3.56 20.13
N ALA A 301 8.85 2.88 19.96
CA ALA A 301 7.54 3.46 20.27
C ALA A 301 7.37 3.72 21.78
N ALA A 302 7.87 2.84 22.63
CA ALA A 302 7.81 2.99 24.08
C ALA A 302 8.66 4.17 24.60
N GLU A 303 9.73 4.55 23.89
CA GLU A 303 10.56 5.72 24.24
C GLU A 303 9.81 7.04 24.06
N ARG A 304 8.98 7.14 23.02
CA ARG A 304 8.25 8.38 22.67
C ARG A 304 6.79 8.10 22.30
N PRO A 305 5.96 7.62 23.21
CA PRO A 305 4.62 7.13 22.89
C PRO A 305 3.65 8.23 22.42
N LEU A 306 3.85 9.49 22.83
CA LEU A 306 2.93 10.60 22.49
C LEU A 306 3.34 11.34 21.21
N THR A 307 4.62 11.57 21.00
CA THR A 307 5.11 12.34 19.86
C THR A 307 5.69 11.50 18.73
N GLY A 308 6.09 10.25 19.05
CA GLY A 308 6.95 9.49 18.16
C GLY A 308 8.35 10.10 18.05
N GLY A 309 9.16 9.59 17.15
CA GLY A 309 10.52 10.07 16.90
C GLY A 309 10.62 11.12 15.79
N GLY A 310 9.57 11.32 15.03
CA GLY A 310 9.53 12.13 13.82
C GLY A 310 9.29 11.27 12.56
N PRO A 311 8.63 11.83 11.52
CA PRO A 311 8.40 11.13 10.26
C PRO A 311 9.71 10.59 9.65
N ASP A 312 9.69 9.32 9.20
CA ASP A 312 10.81 8.62 8.54
C ASP A 312 12.12 8.58 9.35
N THR A 313 12.05 8.55 10.71
CA THR A 313 13.24 8.50 11.59
C THR A 313 13.52 7.11 12.16
N PHE A 314 12.78 6.09 11.77
CA PHE A 314 13.00 4.73 12.27
C PHE A 314 14.45 4.30 12.10
N GLY A 315 15.01 4.42 10.90
CA GLY A 315 16.39 4.03 10.61
C GLY A 315 17.45 4.85 11.38
N LEU A 316 17.19 6.11 11.67
CA LEU A 316 18.13 6.94 12.46
C LEU A 316 18.18 6.53 13.95
N ARG A 317 17.14 5.85 14.44
CA ARG A 317 16.94 5.48 15.84
C ARG A 317 17.13 3.99 16.10
N SER A 318 17.01 3.16 15.07
CA SER A 318 17.20 1.72 15.15
C SER A 318 18.68 1.39 15.35
N ALA A 319 18.94 0.39 16.19
CA ALA A 319 20.27 -0.20 16.33
C ALA A 319 20.37 -1.57 15.64
N LEU A 320 19.38 -1.90 14.79
CA LEU A 320 19.23 -3.25 14.24
C LEU A 320 19.88 -3.35 12.85
N ASP A 321 20.97 -4.13 12.80
CA ASP A 321 21.67 -4.47 11.56
C ASP A 321 21.51 -5.95 11.25
N PHE A 322 21.28 -6.26 9.98
CA PHE A 322 21.25 -7.61 9.47
C PHE A 322 22.44 -7.86 8.55
N SER A 323 23.10 -9.00 8.72
CA SER A 323 24.14 -9.45 7.81
C SER A 323 23.69 -10.73 7.10
N ARG A 324 23.85 -10.76 5.77
CA ARG A 324 23.61 -11.95 4.94
C ARG A 324 24.86 -12.26 4.14
N TYR A 325 25.36 -13.48 4.30
CA TYR A 325 26.40 -13.99 3.41
C TYR A 325 25.78 -14.39 2.07
N VAL A 326 26.38 -13.94 0.98
CA VAL A 326 25.98 -14.25 -0.40
C VAL A 326 27.03 -15.21 -0.97
N PRO A 327 26.76 -16.54 -1.02
CA PRO A 327 27.73 -17.54 -1.44
C PRO A 327 28.29 -17.30 -2.85
N GLU A 328 27.45 -16.78 -3.75
CA GLU A 328 27.76 -16.54 -5.14
C GLU A 328 28.83 -15.49 -5.37
N THR A 329 28.91 -14.51 -4.48
CA THR A 329 29.88 -13.41 -4.56
C THR A 329 30.95 -13.51 -3.48
N GLY A 330 30.79 -14.41 -2.49
CA GLY A 330 31.63 -14.48 -1.30
C GLY A 330 31.55 -13.25 -0.38
N ALA A 331 30.59 -12.35 -0.62
CA ALA A 331 30.45 -11.11 0.11
C ALA A 331 29.42 -11.24 1.26
N THR A 332 29.68 -10.56 2.36
CA THR A 332 28.67 -10.36 3.41
C THR A 332 28.01 -9.00 3.19
N LEU A 333 26.72 -9.03 2.85
CA LEU A 333 25.92 -7.81 2.75
C LEU A 333 25.38 -7.43 4.13
N SER A 334 25.64 -6.21 4.56
CA SER A 334 25.02 -5.64 5.75
C SER A 334 23.88 -4.72 5.35
N THR A 335 22.74 -4.86 6.00
CA THR A 335 21.55 -4.03 5.76
C THR A 335 21.05 -3.50 7.09
N HIS A 336 20.93 -2.19 7.20
CA HIS A 336 20.35 -1.52 8.35
C HIS A 336 18.83 -1.54 8.27
N ALA A 337 18.14 -1.76 9.41
CA ALA A 337 16.68 -1.69 9.47
C ALA A 337 16.23 -0.23 9.45
N ASP A 338 15.71 0.21 8.31
CA ASP A 338 15.29 1.60 8.09
C ASP A 338 13.77 1.82 8.18
N ASN A 339 12.99 0.74 8.35
CA ASN A 339 11.52 0.80 8.40
C ASN A 339 10.96 -0.35 9.24
N ALA A 340 9.76 -0.14 9.82
CA ALA A 340 9.08 -1.13 10.65
C ALA A 340 8.51 -2.34 9.89
N HIS A 341 8.50 -2.35 8.57
CA HIS A 341 7.85 -3.39 7.72
C HIS A 341 6.40 -3.72 8.13
N CYS A 342 5.72 -2.73 8.69
CA CYS A 342 4.31 -2.73 9.07
C CYS A 342 3.87 -1.26 9.11
N GLU A 343 3.00 -0.86 8.19
CA GLU A 343 2.63 0.57 8.04
C GLU A 343 2.04 1.17 9.32
N PRO A 344 1.05 0.52 10.00
CA PRO A 344 0.53 1.05 11.27
C PRO A 344 1.61 1.16 12.36
N LEU A 345 2.52 0.20 12.44
CA LEU A 345 3.61 0.23 13.41
C LEU A 345 4.62 1.33 13.08
N GLY A 346 4.86 1.59 11.79
CA GLY A 346 5.65 2.73 11.33
C GLY A 346 5.06 4.05 11.79
N TYR A 347 3.73 4.25 11.67
CA TYR A 347 3.08 5.45 12.18
C TYR A 347 3.16 5.55 13.71
N LEU A 348 3.06 4.43 14.44
CA LEU A 348 3.23 4.43 15.89
C LEU A 348 4.62 4.89 16.30
N VAL A 349 5.67 4.34 15.69
CA VAL A 349 7.08 4.67 16.00
C VAL A 349 7.39 6.13 15.64
N ASN A 350 6.93 6.56 14.47
CA ASN A 350 7.30 7.86 13.91
C ASN A 350 6.41 9.01 14.43
N LEU A 351 5.11 8.78 14.66
CA LEU A 351 4.14 9.83 15.02
C LEU A 351 3.51 9.64 16.40
N GLY A 352 3.85 8.55 17.11
CA GLY A 352 3.25 8.19 18.38
C GLY A 352 1.80 7.70 18.28
N VAL A 353 1.19 7.46 19.44
CA VAL A 353 -0.21 7.01 19.55
C VAL A 353 -1.19 7.98 18.90
N PRO A 354 -1.07 9.32 19.04
CA PRO A 354 -1.99 10.26 18.36
C PRO A 354 -1.95 10.14 16.83
N GLY A 355 -0.75 9.97 16.23
CA GLY A 355 -0.60 9.79 14.79
C GLY A 355 -1.22 8.50 14.29
N LEU A 356 -0.96 7.38 14.97
CA LEU A 356 -1.59 6.10 14.68
C LEU A 356 -3.12 6.17 14.84
N ALA A 357 -3.63 6.77 15.92
CA ALA A 357 -5.06 6.89 16.17
C ALA A 357 -5.75 7.73 15.08
N ALA A 358 -5.12 8.81 14.62
CA ALA A 358 -5.62 9.64 13.54
C ALA A 358 -5.65 8.85 12.21
N TYR A 359 -4.58 8.12 11.86
CA TYR A 359 -4.54 7.25 10.68
C TYR A 359 -5.64 6.18 10.71
N VAL A 360 -5.76 5.45 11.82
CA VAL A 360 -6.79 4.42 12.01
C VAL A 360 -8.20 5.05 11.89
N SER A 361 -8.40 6.28 12.38
CA SER A 361 -9.67 6.99 12.26
C SER A 361 -10.00 7.35 10.80
N VAL A 362 -9.01 7.71 9.99
CA VAL A 362 -9.17 7.91 8.54
C VAL A 362 -9.62 6.61 7.88
N VAL A 363 -8.92 5.50 8.15
CA VAL A 363 -9.24 4.17 7.60
C VAL A 363 -10.65 3.74 8.01
N ILE A 364 -10.99 3.81 9.30
CA ILE A 364 -12.32 3.46 9.82
C ILE A 364 -13.42 4.30 9.15
N SER A 365 -13.19 5.59 8.94
CA SER A 365 -14.15 6.47 8.28
C SER A 365 -14.40 6.04 6.82
N ALA A 366 -13.34 5.67 6.07
CA ALA A 366 -13.46 5.15 4.72
C ALA A 366 -14.19 3.79 4.70
N LEU A 367 -13.83 2.87 5.60
CA LEU A 367 -14.47 1.55 5.69
C LEU A 367 -15.96 1.65 6.08
N ARG A 368 -16.34 2.56 6.98
CA ARG A 368 -17.76 2.84 7.32
C ARG A 368 -18.55 3.31 6.10
N ARG A 369 -17.96 4.21 5.29
CA ARG A 369 -18.58 4.68 4.06
C ARG A 369 -18.73 3.55 3.03
N TRP A 370 -17.70 2.71 2.88
CA TRP A 370 -17.76 1.52 2.05
C TRP A 370 -18.87 0.55 2.50
N LEU A 371 -18.95 0.23 3.79
CA LEU A 371 -20.01 -0.63 4.35
C LEU A 371 -21.40 -0.03 4.11
N GLY A 372 -21.53 1.29 4.08
CA GLY A 372 -22.73 2.01 3.65
C GLY A 372 -23.02 1.90 2.15
N GLY A 373 -22.14 1.30 1.36
CA GLY A 373 -22.31 1.00 -0.08
C GLY A 373 -21.63 1.95 -1.03
N ALA A 374 -20.76 2.82 -0.53
CA ALA A 374 -19.96 3.70 -1.41
C ALA A 374 -18.84 2.90 -2.09
N ALA A 375 -18.69 3.08 -3.41
CA ALA A 375 -17.59 2.58 -4.23
C ALA A 375 -17.12 1.13 -3.90
N PRO A 376 -17.97 0.10 -4.08
CA PRO A 376 -17.71 -1.26 -3.58
C PRO A 376 -16.37 -1.85 -4.00
N ALA A 377 -15.95 -1.63 -5.23
CA ALA A 377 -14.68 -2.15 -5.77
C ALA A 377 -13.45 -1.49 -5.12
N LEU A 378 -13.52 -0.18 -4.84
CA LEU A 378 -12.44 0.52 -4.14
C LEU A 378 -12.28 0.04 -2.70
N GLY A 379 -13.40 -0.26 -2.01
CA GLY A 379 -13.33 -0.78 -0.65
C GLY A 379 -12.72 -2.17 -0.56
N ALA A 380 -13.01 -3.05 -1.53
CA ALA A 380 -12.35 -4.35 -1.64
C ALA A 380 -10.84 -4.21 -1.83
N ALA A 381 -10.41 -3.30 -2.72
CA ALA A 381 -9.01 -2.97 -2.94
C ALA A 381 -8.35 -2.40 -1.68
N LEU A 382 -9.02 -1.48 -0.99
CA LEU A 382 -8.52 -0.90 0.25
C LEU A 382 -8.32 -1.96 1.34
N ILE A 383 -9.26 -2.89 1.53
CA ILE A 383 -9.11 -3.98 2.51
C ILE A 383 -7.91 -4.85 2.18
N CYS A 384 -7.74 -5.23 0.90
CA CYS A 384 -6.60 -6.03 0.48
C CYS A 384 -5.28 -5.31 0.78
N TYR A 385 -5.18 -4.03 0.43
CA TYR A 385 -4.02 -3.21 0.75
C TYR A 385 -3.76 -3.13 2.26
N LEU A 386 -4.79 -2.90 3.07
CA LEU A 386 -4.65 -2.80 4.53
C LEU A 386 -4.15 -4.10 5.17
N VAL A 387 -4.56 -5.26 4.66
CA VAL A 387 -4.00 -6.54 5.11
C VAL A 387 -2.53 -6.67 4.71
N GLN A 388 -2.19 -6.33 3.47
CA GLN A 388 -0.81 -6.36 2.99
C GLN A 388 0.08 -5.39 3.79
N SER A 389 -0.41 -4.20 4.11
CA SER A 389 0.34 -3.15 4.84
C SER A 389 0.73 -3.54 6.27
N LEU A 390 0.09 -4.58 6.86
CA LEU A 390 0.52 -5.16 8.13
C LEU A 390 1.86 -5.90 8.03
N PHE A 391 2.25 -6.33 6.82
CA PHE A 391 3.46 -7.09 6.55
C PHE A 391 4.36 -6.43 5.50
N GLY A 392 4.03 -5.22 5.08
CA GLY A 392 4.68 -4.52 3.98
C GLY A 392 5.21 -3.14 4.36
N LEU A 393 5.85 -2.53 3.37
CA LEU A 393 6.34 -1.16 3.44
C LEU A 393 5.26 -0.19 2.95
N GLY A 394 4.83 0.73 3.80
CA GLY A 394 4.06 1.90 3.36
C GLY A 394 5.04 2.93 2.80
N LEU A 395 5.14 3.04 1.48
CA LEU A 395 6.06 3.97 0.82
C LEU A 395 5.31 4.91 -0.12
N CYS A 396 5.86 6.11 -0.31
CA CYS A 396 5.33 7.11 -1.23
C CYS A 396 5.18 6.62 -2.68
N LEU A 397 5.66 5.42 -3.00
CA LEU A 397 5.54 4.79 -4.32
C LEU A 397 4.14 4.21 -4.59
N VAL A 398 3.37 3.87 -3.54
CA VAL A 398 2.04 3.23 -3.64
C VAL A 398 1.00 3.89 -2.73
N VAL A 399 1.39 4.29 -1.53
CA VAL A 399 0.51 4.89 -0.51
C VAL A 399 -0.38 6.02 -1.07
N PRO A 400 0.09 6.92 -1.95
CA PRO A 400 -0.77 7.97 -2.53
C PRO A 400 -2.02 7.42 -3.21
N ILE A 401 -1.93 6.24 -3.85
CA ILE A 401 -3.08 5.59 -4.53
C ILE A 401 -4.10 5.12 -3.49
N ALA A 402 -3.65 4.54 -2.37
CA ALA A 402 -4.53 4.14 -1.27
C ALA A 402 -5.28 5.36 -0.68
N TRP A 403 -4.59 6.49 -0.50
CA TRP A 403 -5.21 7.74 -0.03
C TRP A 403 -6.20 8.32 -1.05
N ILE A 404 -5.92 8.22 -2.35
CA ILE A 404 -6.89 8.55 -3.41
C ILE A 404 -8.13 7.66 -3.30
N TYR A 405 -7.95 6.35 -3.09
CA TYR A 405 -9.08 5.42 -2.94
C TYR A 405 -9.93 5.75 -1.71
N MET A 406 -9.31 6.02 -0.55
CA MET A 406 -10.02 6.47 0.65
C MET A 406 -10.78 7.78 0.41
N GLY A 407 -10.16 8.74 -0.27
CA GLY A 407 -10.80 9.98 -0.67
C GLY A 407 -12.02 9.77 -1.58
N LEU A 408 -11.90 8.92 -2.60
CA LEU A 408 -12.99 8.58 -3.53
C LEU A 408 -14.14 7.81 -2.85
N ILE A 409 -13.83 6.92 -1.91
CA ILE A 409 -14.86 6.23 -1.10
C ILE A 409 -15.66 7.23 -0.26
N CYS A 410 -15.00 8.26 0.25
CA CYS A 410 -15.61 9.29 1.09
C CYS A 410 -16.18 10.48 0.30
N ALA A 411 -16.02 10.52 -1.02
CA ALA A 411 -16.57 11.57 -1.87
C ALA A 411 -18.11 11.54 -1.89
N PRO A 412 -18.79 12.70 -2.17
CA PRO A 412 -20.22 12.73 -2.35
C PRO A 412 -20.64 11.82 -3.50
N SER A 413 -21.62 10.94 -3.30
CA SER A 413 -22.26 10.21 -4.40
C SER A 413 -23.42 11.02 -4.93
N GLU A 414 -23.64 11.03 -6.28
CA GLU A 414 -24.80 11.69 -6.88
C GLU A 414 -26.16 11.26 -6.29
N VAL A 415 -26.23 10.06 -5.71
CA VAL A 415 -27.42 9.54 -5.06
C VAL A 415 -27.78 10.34 -3.80
N MET A 416 -26.78 10.92 -3.10
CA MET A 416 -27.03 11.75 -1.89
C MET A 416 -27.25 13.23 -2.24
N ALA A 417 -26.75 13.71 -3.38
CA ALA A 417 -26.96 15.08 -3.84
C ALA A 417 -28.41 15.34 -4.33
N ARG A 418 -29.18 14.27 -4.60
CA ARG A 418 -30.61 14.38 -5.00
C ARG A 418 -31.58 14.19 -3.82
N ALA A 419 -31.08 13.89 -2.63
CA ALA A 419 -31.89 13.65 -1.42
C ALA A 419 -31.81 14.77 -0.37
N GLY A 420 -31.07 15.85 -0.60
CA GLY A 420 -30.99 17.07 0.20
C GLY A 420 -31.28 18.29 -0.64
#